data_e2ab0f8e6b828b05437b8ec2295dc15b
#
_entry.id   e2ab0f8e6b828b05437b8ec2295dc15b
#
_cell.length_a   1.000
_cell.length_b   1.000
_cell.length_c   1.000
_cell.angle_alpha   90.00
_cell.angle_beta   90.00
_cell.angle_gamma   90.00
#
_symmetry.space_group_name_H-M   'P 1'
#
loop_
_entity.id
_entity.type
_entity.pdbx_description
1 polymer ?
#
loop_
_entity_poly.entity_id
_entity_poly.type
_entity_poly.pdbx_seq_one_letter_code
_entity_poly.pdbx_strand_id
1 'polypeptide(L)'
;MPLQHASDPVLKRMQRRVSRGPTEELLAKLRDQIPDLVLRTTMITGFPGETDQQFEEMVSFVKRWQFERLGVFTYSLEPDTPAARLDGHLPEDVKVARRDELMEVQQAIAHEHTQKQVGETLPCIVDSHSGQRDDVWIGRTQADAPDIDCVVYITAPDTNPLTPLAGKIVPVQMVAAAGYDLAGVATEIS
;
A
#
# COMPACT_ATOMS: atom_id res chain seq x y z
N MET A 1 1.13 0.87 -9.98
CA MET A 1 0.40 0.42 -11.20
C MET A 1 -0.98 -0.10 -10.80
N PRO A 2 -2.10 0.54 -11.17
CA PRO A 2 -3.44 0.09 -10.78
C PRO A 2 -3.85 -1.16 -11.59
N LEU A 3 -3.90 -2.32 -10.94
CA LEU A 3 -4.28 -3.59 -11.57
C LEU A 3 -5.79 -3.72 -11.73
N GLN A 4 -6.56 -3.17 -10.79
CA GLN A 4 -8.00 -3.15 -10.71
C GLN A 4 -8.64 -4.48 -10.32
N HIS A 5 -8.25 -5.58 -10.90
CA HIS A 5 -8.74 -6.93 -10.61
C HIS A 5 -7.71 -8.00 -11.01
N ALA A 6 -7.94 -9.25 -10.57
CA ALA A 6 -7.07 -10.39 -10.90
C ALA A 6 -7.77 -11.49 -11.73
N SER A 7 -9.07 -11.37 -11.98
CA SER A 7 -9.84 -12.34 -12.77
C SER A 7 -10.04 -11.84 -14.20
N ASP A 8 -9.62 -12.62 -15.19
CA ASP A 8 -9.68 -12.24 -16.61
C ASP A 8 -11.09 -11.90 -17.10
N PRO A 9 -12.16 -12.64 -16.74
CA PRO A 9 -13.53 -12.25 -17.11
C PRO A 9 -13.92 -10.87 -16.61
N VAL A 10 -13.54 -10.50 -15.37
CA VAL A 10 -13.83 -9.18 -14.79
C VAL A 10 -12.99 -8.11 -15.48
N LEU A 11 -11.69 -8.33 -15.68
CA LEU A 11 -10.80 -7.42 -16.42
C LEU A 11 -11.32 -7.12 -17.81
N LYS A 12 -11.84 -8.15 -18.51
CA LYS A 12 -12.47 -7.98 -19.84
C LYS A 12 -13.74 -7.14 -19.77
N ARG A 13 -14.58 -7.34 -18.75
CA ARG A 13 -15.79 -6.51 -18.52
C ARG A 13 -15.42 -5.06 -18.18
N MET A 14 -14.32 -4.83 -17.47
CA MET A 14 -13.72 -3.51 -17.21
C MET A 14 -13.06 -2.89 -18.45
N GLN A 15 -13.11 -3.55 -19.60
CA GLN A 15 -12.42 -3.15 -20.83
C GLN A 15 -10.90 -2.97 -20.68
N ARG A 16 -10.29 -3.75 -19.77
CA ARG A 16 -8.84 -3.75 -19.62
C ARG A 16 -8.20 -4.62 -20.69
N ARG A 17 -7.11 -4.10 -21.27
CA ARG A 17 -6.37 -4.79 -22.34
C ARG A 17 -5.33 -5.77 -21.81
N VAL A 18 -5.19 -5.86 -20.49
CA VAL A 18 -4.21 -6.71 -19.80
C VAL A 18 -4.94 -7.84 -19.11
N SER A 19 -4.45 -9.06 -19.24
CA SER A 19 -4.94 -10.25 -18.56
C SER A 19 -4.02 -10.63 -17.38
N ARG A 20 -4.47 -11.58 -16.56
CA ARG A 20 -3.76 -12.03 -15.38
C ARG A 20 -2.37 -12.60 -15.68
N GLY A 21 -2.24 -13.49 -16.67
CA GLY A 21 -0.97 -14.13 -17.00
C GLY A 21 0.16 -13.14 -17.29
N PRO A 22 0.04 -12.25 -18.30
CA PRO A 22 1.04 -11.21 -18.55
C PRO A 22 1.31 -10.28 -17.35
N THR A 23 0.31 -10.04 -16.50
CA THR A 23 0.49 -9.26 -15.27
C THR A 23 1.39 -10.02 -14.29
N GLU A 24 1.15 -11.30 -14.07
CA GLU A 24 1.97 -12.15 -13.19
C GLU A 24 3.40 -12.28 -13.70
N GLU A 25 3.60 -12.43 -15.01
CA GLU A 25 4.93 -12.45 -15.63
C GLU A 25 5.69 -11.12 -15.40
N LEU A 26 4.99 -9.99 -15.55
CA LEU A 26 5.57 -8.67 -15.29
C LEU A 26 5.94 -8.50 -13.82
N LEU A 27 5.06 -8.88 -12.89
CA LEU A 27 5.32 -8.78 -11.45
C LEU A 27 6.50 -9.65 -11.05
N ALA A 28 6.59 -10.89 -11.56
CA ALA A 28 7.72 -11.78 -11.32
C ALA A 28 9.03 -11.19 -11.82
N LYS A 29 9.03 -10.65 -13.05
CA LYS A 29 10.21 -10.00 -13.63
C LYS A 29 10.64 -8.77 -12.85
N LEU A 30 9.71 -7.95 -12.40
CA LEU A 30 10.02 -6.75 -11.61
C LEU A 30 10.66 -7.13 -10.26
N ARG A 31 10.11 -8.13 -9.57
CA ARG A 31 10.67 -8.64 -8.31
C ARG A 31 12.06 -9.27 -8.48
N ASP A 32 12.29 -9.94 -9.61
CA ASP A 32 13.59 -10.56 -9.93
C ASP A 32 14.67 -9.52 -10.26
N GLN A 33 14.29 -8.46 -10.99
CA GLN A 33 15.26 -7.50 -11.53
C GLN A 33 15.52 -6.29 -10.64
N ILE A 34 14.62 -5.98 -9.70
CA ILE A 34 14.73 -4.79 -8.86
C ILE A 34 14.73 -5.23 -7.41
N PRO A 35 15.92 -5.25 -6.76
CA PRO A 35 16.00 -5.49 -5.32
C PRO A 35 15.17 -4.46 -4.54
N ASP A 36 14.58 -4.88 -3.44
CA ASP A 36 13.81 -4.02 -2.52
C ASP A 36 12.66 -3.25 -3.16
N LEU A 37 12.14 -3.78 -4.28
CA LEU A 37 11.01 -3.17 -4.98
C LEU A 37 9.76 -3.14 -4.10
N VAL A 38 9.23 -1.96 -3.89
CA VAL A 38 7.92 -1.74 -3.26
C VAL A 38 6.84 -1.67 -4.34
N LEU A 39 5.93 -2.64 -4.33
CA LEU A 39 4.82 -2.69 -5.26
C LEU A 39 3.59 -2.00 -4.68
N ARG A 40 3.11 -1.00 -5.42
CA ARG A 40 1.86 -0.31 -5.12
C ARG A 40 0.82 -0.63 -6.19
N THR A 41 -0.38 -1.01 -5.75
CA THR A 41 -1.51 -1.25 -6.64
C THR A 41 -2.84 -0.80 -6.04
N THR A 42 -3.87 -0.90 -6.86
CA THR A 42 -5.26 -0.62 -6.49
C THR A 42 -6.14 -1.73 -7.05
N MET A 43 -7.09 -2.20 -6.23
CA MET A 43 -8.12 -3.16 -6.62
C MET A 43 -9.51 -2.57 -6.45
N ILE A 44 -10.46 -3.06 -7.26
CA ILE A 44 -11.87 -2.71 -7.19
C ILE A 44 -12.66 -3.97 -6.91
N THR A 45 -13.47 -3.97 -5.86
CA THR A 45 -14.39 -5.05 -5.50
C THR A 45 -15.81 -4.72 -5.95
N GLY A 46 -16.57 -5.77 -6.27
CA GLY A 46 -17.98 -5.63 -6.59
C GLY A 46 -18.26 -5.00 -7.95
N PHE A 47 -17.36 -5.16 -8.92
CA PHE A 47 -17.64 -4.77 -10.30
C PHE A 47 -18.85 -5.55 -10.85
N PRO A 48 -19.73 -4.96 -11.69
CA PRO A 48 -20.91 -5.65 -12.21
C PRO A 48 -20.60 -7.03 -12.79
N GLY A 49 -21.28 -8.07 -12.28
CA GLY A 49 -21.09 -9.46 -12.65
C GLY A 49 -19.90 -10.18 -12.01
N GLU A 50 -19.21 -9.57 -11.04
CA GLU A 50 -18.18 -10.25 -10.23
C GLU A 50 -18.81 -11.34 -9.37
N THR A 51 -18.36 -12.58 -9.53
CA THR A 51 -18.80 -13.74 -8.73
C THR A 51 -17.93 -13.93 -7.48
N ASP A 52 -18.42 -14.74 -6.52
CA ASP A 52 -17.63 -15.08 -5.33
C ASP A 52 -16.32 -15.77 -5.71
N GLN A 53 -16.34 -16.69 -6.67
CA GLN A 53 -15.13 -17.35 -7.16
C GLN A 53 -14.10 -16.35 -7.71
N GLN A 54 -14.54 -15.34 -8.46
CA GLN A 54 -13.67 -14.31 -9.03
C GLN A 54 -13.10 -13.39 -7.94
N PHE A 55 -13.87 -13.13 -6.90
CA PHE A 55 -13.38 -12.43 -5.73
C PHE A 55 -12.33 -13.25 -4.98
N GLU A 56 -12.55 -14.55 -4.76
CA GLU A 56 -11.57 -15.47 -4.16
C GLU A 56 -10.27 -15.56 -4.98
N GLU A 57 -10.36 -15.53 -6.31
CA GLU A 57 -9.19 -15.42 -7.21
C GLU A 57 -8.39 -14.15 -6.92
N MET A 58 -9.04 -13.02 -6.67
CA MET A 58 -8.40 -11.75 -6.34
C MET A 58 -7.74 -11.80 -4.96
N VAL A 59 -8.41 -12.36 -3.95
CA VAL A 59 -7.83 -12.58 -2.60
C VAL A 59 -6.58 -13.45 -2.68
N SER A 60 -6.66 -14.57 -3.42
CA SER A 60 -5.53 -15.48 -3.63
C SER A 60 -4.36 -14.80 -4.35
N PHE A 61 -4.67 -13.94 -5.32
CA PHE A 61 -3.67 -13.16 -6.04
C PHE A 61 -2.95 -12.17 -5.11
N VAL A 62 -3.68 -11.44 -4.27
CA VAL A 62 -3.08 -10.51 -3.30
C VAL A 62 -2.19 -11.24 -2.29
N LYS A 63 -2.67 -12.38 -1.75
CA LYS A 63 -1.89 -13.25 -0.86
C LYS A 63 -0.60 -13.77 -1.51
N ARG A 64 -0.64 -14.09 -2.79
CA ARG A 64 0.53 -14.60 -3.53
C ARG A 64 1.57 -13.52 -3.79
N TRP A 65 1.11 -12.33 -4.22
CA TRP A 65 2.01 -11.26 -4.68
C TRP A 65 2.49 -10.34 -3.58
N GLN A 66 1.88 -10.38 -2.40
CA GLN A 66 2.35 -9.67 -1.20
C GLN A 66 2.67 -8.20 -1.48
N PHE A 67 1.67 -7.45 -1.99
CA PHE A 67 1.87 -6.02 -2.27
C PHE A 67 2.14 -5.25 -0.98
N GLU A 68 3.18 -4.43 -0.97
CA GLU A 68 3.52 -3.59 0.19
C GLU A 68 2.47 -2.50 0.40
N ARG A 69 1.91 -1.99 -0.70
CA ARG A 69 0.88 -0.95 -0.66
C ARG A 69 -0.27 -1.33 -1.59
N LEU A 70 -1.43 -1.54 -1.02
CA LEU A 70 -2.66 -1.86 -1.76
C LEU A 70 -3.82 -1.02 -1.26
N GLY A 71 -4.48 -0.28 -2.16
CA GLY A 71 -5.77 0.34 -1.92
C GLY A 71 -6.90 -0.49 -2.50
N VAL A 72 -7.98 -0.68 -1.76
CA VAL A 72 -9.17 -1.39 -2.22
C VAL A 72 -10.37 -0.44 -2.20
N PHE A 73 -11.06 -0.37 -3.33
CA PHE A 73 -12.25 0.46 -3.50
C PHE A 73 -13.44 -0.41 -3.92
N THR A 74 -14.63 -0.05 -3.46
CA THR A 74 -15.86 -0.61 -4.02
C THR A 74 -16.15 0.00 -5.38
N TYR A 75 -16.73 -0.78 -6.28
CA TYR A 75 -17.26 -0.21 -7.54
C TYR A 75 -18.34 0.82 -7.25
N SER A 76 -18.15 2.05 -7.71
CA SER A 76 -19.14 3.12 -7.71
C SER A 76 -19.89 3.15 -9.02
N LEU A 77 -21.22 3.22 -8.95
CA LEU A 77 -22.06 3.35 -10.14
C LEU A 77 -22.07 4.80 -10.59
N GLU A 78 -21.34 5.09 -11.66
CA GLU A 78 -21.32 6.41 -12.28
C GLU A 78 -22.26 6.42 -13.50
N PRO A 79 -23.34 7.24 -13.46
CA PRO A 79 -24.23 7.41 -14.61
C PRO A 79 -23.46 7.73 -15.88
N ASP A 80 -23.99 7.34 -17.02
CA ASP A 80 -23.43 7.59 -18.35
C ASP A 80 -22.13 6.84 -18.70
N THR A 81 -21.61 6.00 -17.78
CA THR A 81 -20.48 5.12 -18.10
C THR A 81 -20.92 3.82 -18.78
N PRO A 82 -20.07 3.17 -19.58
CA PRO A 82 -20.33 1.82 -20.08
C PRO A 82 -20.60 0.80 -18.97
N ALA A 83 -19.93 0.93 -17.84
CA ALA A 83 -20.07 0.03 -16.69
C ALA A 83 -21.45 0.13 -16.03
N ALA A 84 -22.08 1.31 -16.02
CA ALA A 84 -23.42 1.50 -15.48
C ALA A 84 -24.51 0.74 -16.25
N ARG A 85 -24.23 0.40 -17.52
CA ARG A 85 -25.17 -0.31 -18.42
C ARG A 85 -24.98 -1.82 -18.38
N LEU A 86 -23.99 -2.31 -17.63
CA LEU A 86 -23.78 -3.75 -17.48
C LEU A 86 -24.88 -4.33 -16.58
N ASP A 87 -25.16 -5.59 -16.78
CA ASP A 87 -25.97 -6.41 -15.87
C ASP A 87 -25.17 -6.89 -14.65
N GLY A 88 -25.86 -7.40 -13.65
CA GLY A 88 -25.24 -8.05 -12.49
C GLY A 88 -24.60 -7.06 -11.51
N HIS A 89 -25.18 -5.86 -11.33
CA HIS A 89 -24.77 -4.97 -10.25
C HIS A 89 -24.98 -5.64 -8.89
N LEU A 90 -23.94 -5.64 -8.07
CA LEU A 90 -23.97 -6.21 -6.74
C LEU A 90 -24.58 -5.21 -5.73
N PRO A 91 -25.27 -5.72 -4.69
CA PRO A 91 -25.69 -4.93 -3.55
C PRO A 91 -24.49 -4.25 -2.86
N GLU A 92 -24.71 -3.07 -2.26
CA GLU A 92 -23.61 -2.29 -1.66
C GLU A 92 -22.97 -3.00 -0.47
N ASP A 93 -23.77 -3.69 0.34
CA ASP A 93 -23.29 -4.51 1.46
C ASP A 93 -22.33 -5.63 1.02
N VAL A 94 -22.58 -6.27 -0.11
CA VAL A 94 -21.68 -7.28 -0.69
C VAL A 94 -20.36 -6.64 -1.14
N LYS A 95 -20.42 -5.48 -1.80
CA LYS A 95 -19.20 -4.76 -2.23
C LYS A 95 -18.35 -4.35 -1.05
N VAL A 96 -18.98 -3.80 -0.02
CA VAL A 96 -18.31 -3.37 1.23
C VAL A 96 -17.71 -4.58 1.94
N ALA A 97 -18.43 -5.68 2.11
CA ALA A 97 -17.92 -6.90 2.75
C ALA A 97 -16.67 -7.43 2.03
N ARG A 98 -16.69 -7.49 0.68
CA ARG A 98 -15.52 -7.91 -0.11
C ARG A 98 -14.34 -6.95 0.01
N ARG A 99 -14.60 -5.63 0.05
CA ARG A 99 -13.54 -4.64 0.29
C ARG A 99 -12.90 -4.86 1.65
N ASP A 100 -13.69 -5.01 2.68
CA ASP A 100 -13.23 -5.14 4.05
C ASP A 100 -12.42 -6.44 4.24
N GLU A 101 -12.88 -7.57 3.69
CA GLU A 101 -12.14 -8.83 3.68
C GLU A 101 -10.78 -8.70 2.97
N LEU A 102 -10.73 -8.07 1.80
CA LEU A 102 -9.48 -7.88 1.07
C LEU A 102 -8.54 -6.92 1.79
N MET A 103 -9.09 -5.90 2.48
CA MET A 103 -8.32 -4.97 3.31
C MET A 103 -7.74 -5.65 4.56
N GLU A 104 -8.45 -6.60 5.19
CA GLU A 104 -7.91 -7.41 6.30
C GLU A 104 -6.70 -8.25 5.84
N VAL A 105 -6.81 -8.88 4.67
CA VAL A 105 -5.69 -9.62 4.07
C VAL A 105 -4.51 -8.69 3.82
N GLN A 106 -4.74 -7.51 3.25
CA GLN A 106 -3.69 -6.53 2.99
C GLN A 106 -3.07 -5.99 4.27
N GLN A 107 -3.86 -5.78 5.32
CA GLN A 107 -3.35 -5.32 6.61
C GLN A 107 -2.35 -6.32 7.19
N ALA A 108 -2.65 -7.61 7.15
CA ALA A 108 -1.73 -8.64 7.62
C ALA A 108 -0.40 -8.63 6.83
N ILE A 109 -0.48 -8.49 5.50
CA ILE A 109 0.68 -8.38 4.63
C ILE A 109 1.52 -7.14 4.96
N ALA A 110 0.87 -5.98 5.08
CA ALA A 110 1.55 -4.72 5.39
C ALA A 110 2.24 -4.76 6.77
N HIS A 111 1.58 -5.32 7.78
CA HIS A 111 2.16 -5.48 9.11
C HIS A 111 3.40 -6.39 9.09
N GLU A 112 3.36 -7.49 8.33
CA GLU A 112 4.53 -8.37 8.18
C GLU A 112 5.70 -7.64 7.51
N HIS A 113 5.44 -6.85 6.46
CA HIS A 113 6.46 -6.03 5.82
C HIS A 113 7.05 -4.99 6.76
N THR A 114 6.22 -4.29 7.53
CA THR A 114 6.67 -3.28 8.48
C THR A 114 7.51 -3.91 9.60
N GLN A 115 7.11 -5.06 10.11
CA GLN A 115 7.86 -5.80 11.12
C GLN A 115 9.25 -6.26 10.64
N LYS A 116 9.39 -6.65 9.37
CA LYS A 116 10.69 -7.02 8.78
C LYS A 116 11.68 -5.86 8.72
N GLN A 117 11.21 -4.63 8.74
CA GLN A 117 12.06 -3.44 8.72
C GLN A 117 12.65 -3.10 10.11
N VAL A 118 12.09 -3.65 11.19
CA VAL A 118 12.63 -3.42 12.54
C VAL A 118 14.03 -4.00 12.66
N GLY A 119 14.98 -3.18 13.10
CA GLY A 119 16.40 -3.48 13.14
C GLY A 119 17.20 -2.98 11.94
N GLU A 120 16.54 -2.66 10.82
CA GLU A 120 17.19 -2.09 9.64
C GLU A 120 17.44 -0.58 9.81
N THR A 121 18.47 -0.08 9.11
CA THR A 121 18.72 1.36 8.99
C THR A 121 18.30 1.83 7.59
N LEU A 122 17.26 2.66 7.53
CA LEU A 122 16.68 3.13 6.27
C LEU A 122 16.85 4.65 6.12
N PRO A 123 17.11 5.13 4.89
CA PRO A 123 17.09 6.56 4.62
C PRO A 123 15.64 7.09 4.69
N CYS A 124 15.41 8.08 5.55
CA CYS A 124 14.12 8.73 5.72
C CYS A 124 14.21 10.22 5.40
N ILE A 125 13.29 10.73 4.60
CA ILE A 125 13.09 12.16 4.49
C ILE A 125 12.25 12.63 5.68
N VAL A 126 12.70 13.68 6.34
CA VAL A 126 11.96 14.29 7.45
C VAL A 126 11.00 15.32 6.88
N ASP A 127 9.71 15.13 7.08
CA ASP A 127 8.67 16.02 6.55
C ASP A 127 8.37 17.18 7.50
N SER A 128 8.19 16.88 8.79
CA SER A 128 7.81 17.90 9.79
C SER A 128 8.20 17.50 11.21
N HIS A 129 8.10 18.47 12.13
CA HIS A 129 8.12 18.21 13.56
C HIS A 129 6.75 17.65 14.02
N SER A 130 6.74 16.72 14.97
CA SER A 130 5.50 16.04 15.41
C SER A 130 4.49 16.96 16.11
N GLY A 131 4.97 18.06 16.70
CA GLY A 131 4.17 18.97 17.52
C GLY A 131 3.72 18.41 18.87
N GLN A 132 3.94 17.13 19.12
CA GLN A 132 3.54 16.47 20.38
C GLN A 132 4.69 16.35 21.39
N ARG A 133 5.91 16.19 20.90
CA ARG A 133 7.14 16.08 21.68
C ARG A 133 8.27 16.79 20.93
N ASP A 134 9.10 17.52 21.67
CA ASP A 134 10.18 18.33 21.10
C ASP A 134 11.30 17.52 20.43
N ASP A 135 11.42 16.23 20.78
CA ASP A 135 12.44 15.32 20.28
C ASP A 135 11.93 14.38 19.16
N VAL A 136 10.68 14.55 18.68
CA VAL A 136 10.07 13.66 17.70
C VAL A 136 9.73 14.38 16.41
N TRP A 137 10.20 13.82 15.32
CA TRP A 137 9.94 14.24 13.96
C TRP A 137 9.09 13.22 13.22
N ILE A 138 8.36 13.65 12.21
CA ILE A 138 7.60 12.81 11.29
C ILE A 138 8.34 12.80 9.97
N GLY A 139 8.57 11.62 9.44
CA GLY A 139 9.19 11.43 8.14
C GLY A 139 8.62 10.21 7.43
N ARG A 140 9.22 9.84 6.34
CA ARG A 140 8.83 8.68 5.53
C ARG A 140 10.03 8.07 4.84
N THR A 141 9.90 6.79 4.49
CA THR A 141 10.90 6.09 3.67
C THR A 141 10.71 6.43 2.17
N GLN A 142 11.64 5.98 1.34
CA GLN A 142 11.50 6.08 -0.13
C GLN A 142 10.30 5.30 -0.69
N ALA A 143 9.74 4.38 0.09
CA ALA A 143 8.59 3.55 -0.28
C ALA A 143 7.25 4.28 -0.15
N ASP A 144 7.22 5.40 0.59
CA ASP A 144 6.00 6.01 1.07
C ASP A 144 5.72 7.35 0.37
N ALA A 145 4.48 7.53 -0.08
CA ALA A 145 4.01 8.78 -0.65
C ALA A 145 3.63 9.77 0.47
N PRO A 146 3.95 11.06 0.33
CA PRO A 146 3.59 12.07 1.31
C PRO A 146 2.06 12.15 1.48
N ASP A 147 1.61 12.34 2.72
CA ASP A 147 0.21 12.56 3.12
C ASP A 147 -0.77 11.41 2.79
N ILE A 148 -0.28 10.30 2.24
CA ILE A 148 -1.12 9.15 1.82
C ILE A 148 -0.74 7.86 2.54
N ASP A 149 0.57 7.63 2.73
CA ASP A 149 1.08 6.39 3.29
C ASP A 149 1.47 6.53 4.76
N CYS A 150 2.11 5.47 5.23
CA CYS A 150 2.60 5.34 6.59
C CYS A 150 3.70 6.36 6.90
N VAL A 151 3.83 6.69 8.16
CA VAL A 151 4.86 7.59 8.65
C VAL A 151 5.92 6.86 9.46
N VAL A 152 7.09 7.49 9.55
CA VAL A 152 8.16 7.11 10.47
C VAL A 152 8.25 8.17 11.55
N TYR A 153 8.02 7.78 12.82
CA TYR A 153 8.28 8.64 13.98
C TYR A 153 9.77 8.56 14.29
N ILE A 154 10.48 9.67 14.11
CA ILE A 154 11.93 9.73 14.19
C ILE A 154 12.33 10.48 15.46
N THR A 155 13.05 9.81 16.36
CA THR A 155 13.71 10.47 17.49
C THR A 155 15.15 10.82 17.10
N ALA A 156 15.60 12.01 17.46
CA ALA A 156 16.98 12.42 17.25
C ALA A 156 17.74 12.27 18.57
N PRO A 157 18.79 11.42 18.63
CA PRO A 157 19.58 11.31 19.86
C PRO A 157 20.39 12.59 20.08
N ASP A 158 20.29 13.14 21.28
CA ASP A 158 21.16 14.19 21.88
C ASP A 158 21.53 15.40 20.99
N THR A 159 20.76 15.67 19.94
CA THR A 159 20.98 16.85 19.11
C THR A 159 20.23 18.05 19.65
N ASN A 160 20.83 19.21 19.47
CA ASN A 160 20.19 20.47 19.78
C ASN A 160 18.77 20.48 19.17
N PRO A 161 17.69 20.47 19.97
CA PRO A 161 16.31 20.43 19.46
C PRO A 161 15.94 21.62 18.56
N LEU A 162 16.85 22.60 18.47
CA LEU A 162 16.72 23.76 17.60
C LEU A 162 17.26 23.53 16.17
N THR A 163 17.86 22.36 15.86
CA THR A 163 18.31 22.08 14.49
C THR A 163 17.13 21.57 13.66
N PRO A 164 16.63 22.33 12.68
CA PRO A 164 15.51 21.89 11.87
C PRO A 164 15.94 20.71 10.99
N LEU A 165 15.29 19.56 11.16
CA LEU A 165 15.51 18.36 10.35
C LEU A 165 14.59 18.32 9.12
N ALA A 166 13.50 19.07 9.11
CA ALA A 166 12.56 19.07 8.01
C ALA A 166 13.24 19.35 6.66
N GLY A 167 12.93 18.53 5.68
CA GLY A 167 13.51 18.55 4.33
C GLY A 167 14.85 17.81 4.21
N LYS A 168 15.42 17.31 5.30
CA LYS A 168 16.66 16.51 5.25
C LYS A 168 16.33 15.01 5.08
N ILE A 169 17.26 14.31 4.43
CA ILE A 169 17.28 12.84 4.41
C ILE A 169 18.28 12.38 5.47
N VAL A 170 17.82 11.59 6.41
CA VAL A 170 18.63 11.09 7.51
C VAL A 170 18.55 9.55 7.57
N PRO A 171 19.65 8.86 7.92
CA PRO A 171 19.58 7.43 8.19
C PRO A 171 18.88 7.20 9.54
N VAL A 172 17.89 6.33 9.56
CA VAL A 172 17.06 6.03 10.74
C VAL A 172 17.10 4.54 11.01
N GLN A 173 17.56 4.15 12.20
CA GLN A 173 17.49 2.78 12.67
C GLN A 173 16.07 2.52 13.17
N MET A 174 15.34 1.62 12.52
CA MET A 174 13.99 1.23 12.89
C MET A 174 14.00 0.41 14.17
N VAL A 175 13.30 0.87 15.21
CA VAL A 175 13.28 0.22 16.53
C VAL A 175 11.95 -0.41 16.88
N ALA A 176 10.87 0.04 16.25
CA ALA A 176 9.53 -0.52 16.45
C ALA A 176 8.65 -0.33 15.22
N ALA A 177 7.63 -1.19 15.12
CA ALA A 177 6.55 -1.09 14.16
C ALA A 177 5.21 -1.12 14.91
N ALA A 178 4.29 -0.21 14.57
CA ALA A 178 2.96 -0.10 15.15
C ALA A 178 1.92 -0.07 14.02
N GLY A 179 1.44 -1.25 13.65
CA GLY A 179 0.55 -1.38 12.51
C GLY A 179 1.28 -1.03 11.21
N TYR A 180 0.85 0.03 10.56
CA TYR A 180 1.46 0.52 9.32
C TYR A 180 2.67 1.42 9.55
N ASP A 181 2.75 2.08 10.71
CA ASP A 181 3.76 3.08 11.01
C ASP A 181 5.02 2.47 11.64
N LEU A 182 6.13 3.15 11.46
CA LEU A 182 7.43 2.82 12.03
C LEU A 182 7.86 3.85 13.06
N ALA A 183 8.68 3.42 13.99
CA ALA A 183 9.43 4.32 14.88
C ALA A 183 10.92 3.99 14.79
N GLY A 184 11.75 5.01 14.79
CA GLY A 184 13.19 4.84 14.69
C GLY A 184 13.98 5.96 15.32
N VAL A 185 15.29 5.75 15.38
CA VAL A 185 16.26 6.69 15.91
C VAL A 185 17.19 7.12 14.78
N ALA A 186 17.31 8.43 14.54
CA ALA A 186 18.28 8.94 13.58
C ALA A 186 19.69 8.61 14.06
N THR A 187 20.52 7.98 13.22
CA THR A 187 21.88 7.54 13.58
C THR A 187 22.93 8.59 13.29
N GLU A 188 22.71 9.44 12.28
CA GLU A 188 23.61 10.54 11.90
C GLU A 188 22.75 11.76 11.49
N ILE A 189 23.15 12.94 11.97
CA ILE A 189 22.53 14.20 11.61
C ILE A 189 23.63 15.14 11.15
N SER A 190 23.79 15.23 9.82
CA SER A 190 24.78 16.12 9.19
C SER A 190 24.15 17.46 8.82
#